data_d245ca968efaa4f14fb04928bdebe365
#
_entry.id   d245ca968efaa4f14fb04928bdebe365
#
_cell.length_a   1.000
_cell.length_b   1.000
_cell.length_c   1.000
_cell.angle_alpha   90.00
_cell.angle_beta   90.00
_cell.angle_gamma   90.00
#
_symmetry.space_group_name_H-M   'P 1'
#
loop_
_entity.id
_entity.type
_entity.pdbx_description
1 polymer ?
#
loop_
_entity_poly.entity_id
_entity_poly.type
_entity_poly.pdbx_seq_one_letter_code
_entity_poly.pdbx_strand_id
1 'polypeptide(L)'
;MVWLIGNKGMLGTKVARQLAEKKIEFIGTDRDVDFTDEEACSCFAANKKIDFIINCAAYTAVDKAESEAGFAEKLNADGPRNIARLSKKIGATLIHISTDYVFDGKGSTPRTEDMEINPIGVYGVTKAHGEKAIAEETDKFYIIRTAWLYGWAGKNFVYTMIRAMNTHDSVKVVNDQKGSPTFAGDLANVIVKMMQSDAPYGIYHCTDLGEITWWDFTNEIKKQGIECGWVSNGDCIVNPCTTEEYPTPAKRPAYSVLSKDKIQKTLGMNLPDWKESLGIFLRSEMFNREMIR
;
A
#
# COMPACT_ATOMS: atom_id res chain seq x y z
N MET A 1 18.36 -14.78 4.12
CA MET A 1 17.09 -14.75 4.89
C MET A 1 16.44 -13.37 4.79
N VAL A 2 15.10 -13.28 4.81
CA VAL A 2 14.34 -12.02 4.78
C VAL A 2 13.84 -11.66 6.19
N TRP A 3 13.96 -10.39 6.60
CA TRP A 3 13.21 -9.85 7.73
C TRP A 3 12.00 -9.06 7.22
N LEU A 4 10.78 -9.55 7.53
CA LEU A 4 9.52 -8.94 7.13
C LEU A 4 8.88 -8.20 8.31
N ILE A 5 8.91 -6.87 8.29
CA ILE A 5 8.33 -6.00 9.30
C ILE A 5 6.87 -5.69 8.94
N GLY A 6 5.96 -5.77 9.92
CA GLY A 6 4.52 -5.61 9.69
C GLY A 6 3.87 -6.84 9.05
N ASN A 7 4.35 -8.04 9.38
CA ASN A 7 3.92 -9.30 8.78
C ASN A 7 2.45 -9.66 9.04
N LYS A 8 1.79 -9.02 10.01
CA LYS A 8 0.36 -9.22 10.32
C LYS A 8 -0.56 -8.21 9.62
N GLY A 9 0.01 -7.20 8.97
CA GLY A 9 -0.72 -6.22 8.20
C GLY A 9 -1.27 -6.76 6.87
N MET A 10 -2.06 -5.94 6.17
CA MET A 10 -2.71 -6.30 4.89
C MET A 10 -1.71 -6.80 3.84
N LEU A 11 -0.65 -6.05 3.59
CA LEU A 11 0.40 -6.41 2.65
C LEU A 11 1.32 -7.49 3.24
N GLY A 12 1.73 -7.32 4.51
CA GLY A 12 2.70 -8.21 5.16
C GLY A 12 2.25 -9.66 5.20
N THR A 13 0.96 -9.93 5.47
CA THR A 13 0.41 -11.30 5.43
C THR A 13 0.52 -11.92 4.04
N LYS A 14 0.35 -11.11 3.00
CA LYS A 14 0.44 -11.59 1.61
C LYS A 14 1.88 -11.82 1.19
N VAL A 15 2.80 -10.92 1.57
CA VAL A 15 4.25 -11.09 1.36
C VAL A 15 4.74 -12.36 2.09
N ALA A 16 4.37 -12.55 3.36
CA ALA A 16 4.74 -13.73 4.14
C ALA A 16 4.30 -15.03 3.44
N ARG A 17 3.05 -15.05 2.96
CA ARG A 17 2.52 -16.21 2.23
C ARG A 17 3.33 -16.51 0.96
N GLN A 18 3.64 -15.49 0.17
CA GLN A 18 4.41 -15.66 -1.06
C GLN A 18 5.85 -16.09 -0.83
N LEU A 19 6.49 -15.56 0.22
CA LEU A 19 7.81 -16.02 0.63
C LEU A 19 7.78 -17.51 0.99
N ALA A 20 6.77 -17.94 1.76
CA ALA A 20 6.58 -19.35 2.12
C ALA A 20 6.31 -20.25 0.90
N GLU A 21 5.41 -19.84 -0.01
CA GLU A 21 5.10 -20.57 -1.24
C GLU A 21 6.34 -20.75 -2.14
N LYS A 22 7.22 -19.74 -2.19
CA LYS A 22 8.49 -19.78 -2.92
C LYS A 22 9.66 -20.39 -2.13
N LYS A 23 9.40 -20.90 -0.91
CA LYS A 23 10.40 -21.47 -0.01
C LYS A 23 11.57 -20.52 0.29
N ILE A 24 11.29 -19.24 0.37
CA ILE A 24 12.25 -18.19 0.77
C ILE A 24 12.19 -18.08 2.29
N GLU A 25 13.34 -18.31 2.95
CA GLU A 25 13.43 -18.19 4.40
C GLU A 25 13.19 -16.76 4.86
N PHE A 26 12.27 -16.56 5.84
CA PHE A 26 11.97 -15.27 6.41
C PHE A 26 11.62 -15.36 7.90
N ILE A 27 11.82 -14.26 8.59
CA ILE A 27 11.30 -14.01 9.94
C ILE A 27 10.38 -12.80 9.86
N GLY A 28 9.14 -12.97 10.33
CA GLY A 28 8.16 -11.89 10.39
C GLY A 28 8.09 -11.27 11.78
N THR A 29 8.03 -9.95 11.85
CA THR A 29 7.76 -9.19 13.09
C THR A 29 6.61 -8.21 12.87
N ASP A 30 5.94 -7.85 13.96
CA ASP A 30 4.92 -6.82 13.99
C ASP A 30 5.18 -5.92 15.22
N ARG A 31 4.29 -5.90 16.20
CA ARG A 31 4.46 -5.11 17.43
C ARG A 31 5.41 -5.74 18.45
N ASP A 32 5.86 -6.94 18.21
CA ASP A 32 6.83 -7.69 19.01
C ASP A 32 8.27 -7.15 18.87
N VAL A 33 8.55 -6.39 17.81
CA VAL A 33 9.78 -5.62 17.63
C VAL A 33 9.40 -4.19 17.23
N ASP A 34 9.69 -3.23 18.10
CA ASP A 34 9.46 -1.82 17.78
C ASP A 34 10.55 -1.32 16.81
N PHE A 35 10.18 -1.21 15.53
CA PHE A 35 11.12 -0.76 14.48
C PHE A 35 11.45 0.74 14.58
N THR A 36 10.79 1.48 15.47
CA THR A 36 11.14 2.87 15.79
C THR A 36 12.22 2.98 16.88
N ASP A 37 12.59 1.86 17.47
CA ASP A 37 13.69 1.73 18.43
C ASP A 37 14.91 1.08 17.75
N GLU A 38 15.98 1.84 17.61
CA GLU A 38 17.22 1.41 16.94
C GLU A 38 17.90 0.24 17.68
N GLU A 39 17.86 0.25 19.02
CA GLU A 39 18.43 -0.82 19.84
C GLU A 39 17.63 -2.12 19.69
N ALA A 40 16.29 -2.05 19.73
CA ALA A 40 15.42 -3.19 19.50
C ALA A 40 15.65 -3.81 18.11
N CYS A 41 15.79 -2.99 17.06
CA CYS A 41 16.12 -3.44 15.72
C CYS A 41 17.49 -4.14 15.65
N SER A 42 18.51 -3.54 16.29
CA SER A 42 19.87 -4.07 16.31
C SER A 42 19.95 -5.39 17.08
N CYS A 43 19.30 -5.48 18.23
CA CYS A 43 19.19 -6.71 19.02
C CYS A 43 18.47 -7.82 18.25
N PHE A 44 17.37 -7.49 17.56
CA PHE A 44 16.65 -8.47 16.75
C PHE A 44 17.50 -9.02 15.61
N ALA A 45 18.25 -8.17 14.91
CA ALA A 45 19.10 -8.57 13.79
C ALA A 45 20.39 -9.30 14.22
N ALA A 46 20.80 -9.17 15.49
CA ALA A 46 22.02 -9.79 15.99
C ALA A 46 22.03 -11.31 15.74
N ASN A 47 23.16 -11.82 15.27
CA ASN A 47 23.37 -13.24 14.95
C ASN A 47 22.44 -13.83 13.86
N LYS A 48 21.78 -12.98 13.04
CA LYS A 48 20.98 -13.41 11.91
C LYS A 48 21.60 -12.93 10.59
N LYS A 49 21.69 -13.82 9.61
CA LYS A 49 22.11 -13.46 8.26
C LYS A 49 20.91 -12.92 7.49
N ILE A 50 20.65 -11.64 7.63
CA ILE A 50 19.56 -10.94 6.94
C ILE A 50 20.11 -10.36 5.64
N ASP A 51 19.57 -10.79 4.48
CA ASP A 51 19.94 -10.31 3.15
C ASP A 51 18.99 -9.20 2.66
N PHE A 52 17.71 -9.27 3.09
CA PHE A 52 16.68 -8.30 2.77
C PHE A 52 15.87 -7.92 4.01
N ILE A 53 15.53 -6.65 4.13
CA ILE A 53 14.53 -6.15 5.07
C ILE A 53 13.35 -5.63 4.25
N ILE A 54 12.15 -6.18 4.46
CA ILE A 54 10.92 -5.70 3.81
C ILE A 54 10.09 -4.99 4.86
N ASN A 55 9.92 -3.67 4.73
CA ASN A 55 9.10 -2.88 5.63
C ASN A 55 7.70 -2.63 5.06
N CYS A 56 6.72 -3.40 5.55
CA CYS A 56 5.29 -3.22 5.30
C CYS A 56 4.58 -2.45 6.43
N ALA A 57 5.29 -2.09 7.51
CA ALA A 57 4.71 -1.35 8.62
C ALA A 57 4.70 0.15 8.32
N ALA A 58 3.60 0.80 8.66
CA ALA A 58 3.42 2.24 8.56
C ALA A 58 2.22 2.71 9.39
N TYR A 59 2.18 3.99 9.72
CA TYR A 59 0.96 4.66 10.15
C TYR A 59 0.13 5.01 8.92
N THR A 60 -1.03 4.34 8.75
CA THR A 60 -1.86 4.46 7.53
C THR A 60 -3.24 5.08 7.76
N ALA A 61 -3.53 5.52 8.98
CA ALA A 61 -4.80 6.19 9.31
C ALA A 61 -4.75 7.65 8.85
N VAL A 62 -4.96 7.87 7.54
CA VAL A 62 -4.78 9.16 6.84
C VAL A 62 -5.46 10.31 7.56
N ASP A 63 -6.75 10.18 7.93
CA ASP A 63 -7.50 11.24 8.60
C ASP A 63 -7.01 11.51 10.03
N LYS A 64 -6.62 10.47 10.76
CA LYS A 64 -6.08 10.61 12.12
C LYS A 64 -4.68 11.20 12.14
N ALA A 65 -3.91 11.04 11.07
CA ALA A 65 -2.57 11.62 10.97
C ALA A 65 -2.59 13.15 11.18
N GLU A 66 -3.68 13.82 10.75
CA GLU A 66 -3.83 15.28 10.93
C GLU A 66 -3.85 15.69 12.42
N SER A 67 -4.31 14.82 13.31
CA SER A 67 -4.32 15.05 14.77
C SER A 67 -3.22 14.30 15.53
N GLU A 68 -2.57 13.30 14.92
CA GLU A 68 -1.55 12.44 15.52
C GLU A 68 -0.21 12.56 14.78
N ALA A 69 0.15 13.77 14.31
CA ALA A 69 1.29 14.03 13.44
C ALA A 69 2.62 13.49 13.99
N GLY A 70 2.90 13.67 15.29
CA GLY A 70 4.11 13.16 15.92
C GLY A 70 4.21 11.63 15.92
N PHE A 71 3.08 10.94 16.11
CA PHE A 71 3.05 9.48 16.05
C PHE A 71 3.16 8.97 14.61
N ALA A 72 2.53 9.67 13.66
CA ALA A 72 2.68 9.38 12.24
C ALA A 72 4.14 9.57 11.78
N GLU A 73 4.81 10.65 12.22
CA GLU A 73 6.23 10.92 11.92
C GLU A 73 7.12 9.82 12.47
N LYS A 74 6.93 9.43 13.74
CA LYS A 74 7.69 8.37 14.38
C LYS A 74 7.64 7.05 13.58
N LEU A 75 6.45 6.64 13.13
CA LEU A 75 6.26 5.38 12.40
C LEU A 75 6.63 5.48 10.92
N ASN A 76 6.42 6.64 10.28
CA ASN A 76 6.60 6.80 8.85
C ASN A 76 7.96 7.36 8.44
N ALA A 77 8.70 8.00 9.37
CA ALA A 77 10.00 8.60 9.10
C ALA A 77 11.11 8.05 10.01
N ASP A 78 10.95 8.12 11.35
CA ASP A 78 12.03 7.66 12.27
C ASP A 78 12.24 6.15 12.18
N GLY A 79 11.16 5.37 12.15
CA GLY A 79 11.25 3.92 11.97
C GLY A 79 11.98 3.52 10.67
N PRO A 80 11.58 4.00 9.49
CA PRO A 80 12.30 3.80 8.24
C PRO A 80 13.78 4.21 8.28
N ARG A 81 14.11 5.33 8.94
CA ARG A 81 15.50 5.76 9.16
C ARG A 81 16.30 4.71 9.92
N ASN A 82 15.78 4.22 11.04
CA ASN A 82 16.44 3.20 11.86
C ASN A 82 16.69 1.91 11.08
N ILE A 83 15.70 1.47 10.32
CA ILE A 83 15.83 0.27 9.49
C ILE A 83 16.85 0.48 8.37
N ALA A 84 16.89 1.67 7.76
CA ALA A 84 17.85 1.98 6.72
C ALA A 84 19.30 2.00 7.25
N ARG A 85 19.54 2.59 8.43
CA ARG A 85 20.83 2.52 9.12
C ARG A 85 21.25 1.08 9.41
N LEU A 86 20.33 0.30 9.94
CA LEU A 86 20.59 -1.11 10.22
C LEU A 86 20.88 -1.88 8.93
N SER A 87 20.09 -1.67 7.86
CA SER A 87 20.33 -2.36 6.59
C SER A 87 21.71 -2.10 6.02
N LYS A 88 22.18 -0.84 6.07
CA LYS A 88 23.54 -0.46 5.69
C LYS A 88 24.60 -1.17 6.57
N LYS A 89 24.39 -1.15 7.89
CA LYS A 89 25.32 -1.76 8.86
C LYS A 89 25.52 -3.26 8.64
N ILE A 90 24.46 -4.00 8.29
CA ILE A 90 24.50 -5.46 8.07
C ILE A 90 24.66 -5.85 6.60
N GLY A 91 24.70 -4.87 5.67
CA GLY A 91 24.84 -5.09 4.23
C GLY A 91 23.57 -5.57 3.52
N ALA A 92 22.39 -5.53 4.18
CA ALA A 92 21.12 -5.96 3.64
C ALA A 92 20.53 -4.93 2.66
N THR A 93 19.65 -5.38 1.74
CA THR A 93 18.85 -4.52 0.88
C THR A 93 17.52 -4.20 1.58
N LEU A 94 17.14 -2.92 1.61
CA LEU A 94 15.86 -2.47 2.16
C LEU A 94 14.80 -2.35 1.07
N ILE A 95 13.61 -2.95 1.27
CA ILE A 95 12.42 -2.70 0.47
C ILE A 95 11.39 -2.00 1.37
N HIS A 96 11.01 -0.78 1.01
CA HIS A 96 10.08 0.05 1.78
C HIS A 96 8.84 0.42 0.98
N ILE A 97 7.67 0.34 1.61
CA ILE A 97 6.41 0.68 0.95
C ILE A 97 6.04 2.13 1.27
N SER A 98 5.89 2.94 0.21
CA SER A 98 5.46 4.32 0.28
C SER A 98 4.10 4.52 -0.40
N THR A 99 3.73 5.74 -0.72
CA THR A 99 2.38 6.14 -1.12
C THR A 99 2.38 7.17 -2.25
N ASP A 100 1.29 7.21 -2.99
CA ASP A 100 0.91 8.28 -3.93
C ASP A 100 0.67 9.64 -3.25
N TYR A 101 0.35 9.67 -1.95
CA TYR A 101 0.13 10.89 -1.16
C TYR A 101 1.37 11.77 -1.00
N VAL A 102 2.53 11.35 -1.48
CA VAL A 102 3.72 12.20 -1.56
C VAL A 102 3.60 13.28 -2.65
N PHE A 103 2.63 13.16 -3.57
CA PHE A 103 2.34 14.13 -4.62
C PHE A 103 1.23 15.10 -4.23
N ASP A 104 1.19 16.28 -4.89
CA ASP A 104 0.23 17.36 -4.61
C ASP A 104 -1.19 17.11 -5.16
N GLY A 105 -1.37 16.10 -5.98
CA GLY A 105 -2.65 15.75 -6.58
C GLY A 105 -3.13 16.68 -7.71
N LYS A 106 -2.30 17.60 -8.21
CA LYS A 106 -2.64 18.51 -9.30
C LYS A 106 -2.34 17.89 -10.66
N GLY A 107 -3.01 18.41 -11.70
CA GLY A 107 -2.80 17.95 -13.08
C GLY A 107 -3.58 16.68 -13.43
N SER A 108 -3.25 16.07 -14.58
CA SER A 108 -3.99 14.95 -15.17
C SER A 108 -3.10 13.95 -15.92
N THR A 109 -1.79 13.97 -15.64
CA THR A 109 -0.84 13.02 -16.22
C THR A 109 -0.29 12.10 -15.14
N PRO A 110 -0.12 10.79 -15.41
CA PRO A 110 0.43 9.85 -14.45
C PRO A 110 1.78 10.33 -13.89
N ARG A 111 1.92 10.22 -12.57
CA ARG A 111 3.13 10.63 -11.86
C ARG A 111 4.25 9.64 -12.14
N THR A 112 5.40 10.14 -12.58
CA THR A 112 6.63 9.35 -12.73
C THR A 112 7.48 9.46 -11.46
N GLU A 113 8.44 8.55 -11.30
CA GLU A 113 9.24 8.45 -10.09
C GLU A 113 10.20 9.63 -9.89
N ASP A 114 10.55 10.35 -10.96
CA ASP A 114 11.42 11.53 -11.00
C ASP A 114 10.69 12.87 -10.82
N MET A 115 9.34 12.86 -10.81
CA MET A 115 8.57 14.06 -10.53
C MET A 115 8.77 14.52 -9.09
N GLU A 116 8.79 15.84 -8.90
CA GLU A 116 8.87 16.48 -7.61
C GLU A 116 7.70 16.06 -6.72
N ILE A 117 8.01 15.68 -5.48
CA ILE A 117 7.01 15.37 -4.45
C ILE A 117 6.63 16.65 -3.70
N ASN A 118 5.33 16.83 -3.45
CA ASN A 118 4.78 18.00 -2.73
C ASN A 118 3.50 17.56 -1.98
N PRO A 119 3.63 16.83 -0.88
CA PRO A 119 2.49 16.28 -0.14
C PRO A 119 1.61 17.38 0.47
N ILE A 120 0.29 17.15 0.46
CA ILE A 120 -0.72 18.13 0.88
C ILE A 120 -1.35 17.85 2.25
N GLY A 121 -0.99 16.75 2.90
CA GLY A 121 -1.50 16.33 4.22
C GLY A 121 -0.40 15.63 5.02
N VAL A 122 -0.61 15.52 6.33
CA VAL A 122 0.37 14.98 7.29
C VAL A 122 0.82 13.56 6.94
N TYR A 123 -0.09 12.69 6.52
CA TYR A 123 0.27 11.34 6.09
C TYR A 123 1.29 11.36 4.94
N GLY A 124 1.03 12.13 3.89
CA GLY A 124 1.95 12.27 2.76
C GLY A 124 3.29 12.87 3.15
N VAL A 125 3.28 13.91 4.00
CA VAL A 125 4.49 14.56 4.52
C VAL A 125 5.37 13.56 5.29
N THR A 126 4.79 12.82 6.24
CA THR A 126 5.55 11.87 7.05
C THR A 126 6.09 10.70 6.23
N LYS A 127 5.34 10.23 5.20
CA LYS A 127 5.84 9.22 4.26
C LYS A 127 7.00 9.75 3.40
N ALA A 128 6.90 11.00 2.91
CA ALA A 128 7.97 11.66 2.16
C ALA A 128 9.25 11.84 3.01
N HIS A 129 9.12 12.17 4.30
CA HIS A 129 10.25 12.21 5.24
C HIS A 129 10.91 10.84 5.38
N GLY A 130 10.12 9.76 5.42
CA GLY A 130 10.64 8.39 5.43
C GLY A 130 11.42 8.02 4.17
N GLU A 131 10.91 8.37 2.98
CA GLU A 131 11.64 8.17 1.72
C GLU A 131 13.00 8.90 1.74
N LYS A 132 12.99 10.17 2.15
CA LYS A 132 14.20 10.98 2.27
C LYS A 132 15.18 10.37 3.27
N ALA A 133 14.70 9.97 4.45
CA ALA A 133 15.52 9.37 5.49
C ALA A 133 16.19 8.07 5.01
N ILE A 134 15.49 7.22 4.26
CA ILE A 134 16.07 6.01 3.67
C ILE A 134 17.19 6.35 2.69
N ALA A 135 16.95 7.28 1.76
CA ALA A 135 17.94 7.67 0.76
C ALA A 135 19.19 8.35 1.35
N GLU A 136 19.05 9.02 2.50
CA GLU A 136 20.20 9.59 3.24
C GLU A 136 21.06 8.53 3.94
N GLU A 137 20.46 7.42 4.38
CA GLU A 137 21.13 6.44 5.21
C GLU A 137 21.73 5.25 4.42
N THR A 138 21.14 4.85 3.27
CA THR A 138 21.63 3.69 2.51
C THR A 138 21.42 3.87 1.00
N ASP A 139 22.32 3.29 0.21
CA ASP A 139 22.20 3.25 -1.26
C ASP A 139 21.50 1.97 -1.76
N LYS A 140 21.38 0.94 -0.90
CA LYS A 140 20.79 -0.35 -1.25
C LYS A 140 19.32 -0.39 -0.84
N PHE A 141 18.46 0.30 -1.59
CA PHE A 141 17.03 0.31 -1.30
C PHE A 141 16.15 0.25 -2.53
N TYR A 142 14.95 -0.27 -2.33
CA TYR A 142 13.80 -0.12 -3.20
C TYR A 142 12.68 0.55 -2.40
N ILE A 143 12.26 1.74 -2.79
CA ILE A 143 11.04 2.38 -2.30
C ILE A 143 9.95 2.14 -3.32
N ILE A 144 8.86 1.48 -2.93
CA ILE A 144 7.73 1.20 -3.82
C ILE A 144 6.55 2.06 -3.37
N ARG A 145 6.21 3.08 -4.16
CA ARG A 145 5.00 3.89 -3.96
C ARG A 145 3.81 3.14 -4.53
N THR A 146 2.74 3.04 -3.74
CA THR A 146 1.49 2.40 -4.11
C THR A 146 0.29 3.28 -3.76
N ALA A 147 -0.90 2.93 -4.23
CA ALA A 147 -2.14 3.66 -3.98
C ALA A 147 -3.31 2.69 -3.75
N TRP A 148 -4.33 3.13 -3.01
CA TRP A 148 -5.63 2.46 -2.86
C TRP A 148 -5.53 0.96 -2.56
N LEU A 149 -4.63 0.61 -1.65
CA LEU A 149 -4.32 -0.79 -1.32
C LEU A 149 -5.52 -1.49 -0.67
N TYR A 150 -5.86 -2.66 -1.18
CA TYR A 150 -6.84 -3.56 -0.59
C TYR A 150 -6.33 -5.01 -0.57
N GLY A 151 -6.87 -5.82 0.34
CA GLY A 151 -6.43 -7.20 0.51
C GLY A 151 -7.31 -7.97 1.47
N TRP A 152 -7.04 -9.25 1.67
CA TRP A 152 -7.88 -10.12 2.50
C TRP A 152 -7.76 -9.85 4.00
N ALA A 153 -6.62 -9.35 4.46
CA ALA A 153 -6.40 -9.02 5.87
C ALA A 153 -6.69 -7.54 6.14
N GLY A 154 -7.31 -7.26 7.28
CA GLY A 154 -7.57 -5.90 7.73
C GLY A 154 -8.71 -5.19 7.00
N LYS A 155 -9.07 -4.01 7.51
CA LYS A 155 -10.13 -3.17 6.93
C LYS A 155 -9.64 -2.52 5.65
N ASN A 156 -10.49 -2.47 4.61
CA ASN A 156 -10.20 -1.77 3.36
C ASN A 156 -11.49 -1.26 2.71
N PHE A 157 -11.32 -0.50 1.65
CA PHE A 157 -12.43 0.14 0.94
C PHE A 157 -13.42 -0.88 0.36
N VAL A 158 -12.94 -2.00 -0.21
CA VAL A 158 -13.81 -3.02 -0.82
C VAL A 158 -14.77 -3.62 0.21
N TYR A 159 -14.25 -4.08 1.36
CA TYR A 159 -15.11 -4.58 2.45
C TYR A 159 -16.07 -3.51 2.98
N THR A 160 -15.59 -2.27 3.09
CA THR A 160 -16.42 -1.15 3.56
C THR A 160 -17.58 -0.89 2.63
N MET A 161 -17.35 -0.88 1.31
CA MET A 161 -18.41 -0.65 0.33
C MET A 161 -19.40 -1.81 0.26
N ILE A 162 -18.94 -3.05 0.29
CA ILE A 162 -19.85 -4.22 0.31
C ILE A 162 -20.77 -4.15 1.53
N ARG A 163 -20.20 -3.89 2.73
CA ARG A 163 -21.00 -3.75 3.96
C ARG A 163 -21.99 -2.59 3.86
N ALA A 164 -21.54 -1.43 3.37
CA ALA A 164 -22.41 -0.26 3.23
C ALA A 164 -23.58 -0.53 2.26
N MET A 165 -23.32 -1.15 1.12
CA MET A 165 -24.36 -1.52 0.17
C MET A 165 -25.33 -2.55 0.72
N ASN A 166 -24.89 -3.48 1.57
CA ASN A 166 -25.77 -4.48 2.19
C ASN A 166 -26.68 -3.90 3.29
N THR A 167 -26.35 -2.70 3.83
CA THR A 167 -27.05 -2.12 4.99
C THR A 167 -27.81 -0.82 4.66
N HIS A 168 -27.64 -0.27 3.47
CA HIS A 168 -28.26 1.00 3.07
C HIS A 168 -28.89 0.89 1.68
N ASP A 169 -29.96 1.66 1.45
CA ASP A 169 -30.59 1.76 0.12
C ASP A 169 -29.77 2.58 -0.87
N SER A 170 -28.88 3.43 -0.37
CA SER A 170 -27.94 4.17 -1.20
C SER A 170 -26.65 4.52 -0.46
N VAL A 171 -25.58 4.67 -1.22
CA VAL A 171 -24.27 5.16 -0.74
C VAL A 171 -23.82 6.34 -1.60
N LYS A 172 -23.13 7.32 -0.98
CA LYS A 172 -22.46 8.42 -1.70
C LYS A 172 -20.97 8.13 -1.81
N VAL A 173 -20.41 8.28 -3.01
CA VAL A 173 -18.99 7.98 -3.27
C VAL A 173 -18.36 9.06 -4.14
N VAL A 174 -17.17 9.50 -3.77
CA VAL A 174 -16.43 10.57 -4.44
C VAL A 174 -16.09 10.18 -5.89
N ASN A 175 -16.36 11.10 -6.83
CA ASN A 175 -16.19 10.91 -8.28
C ASN A 175 -15.21 11.92 -8.92
N ASP A 176 -14.59 12.77 -8.13
CA ASP A 176 -13.62 13.79 -8.56
C ASP A 176 -12.19 13.53 -8.06
N GLN A 177 -11.94 12.35 -7.49
CA GLN A 177 -10.62 11.87 -7.13
C GLN A 177 -10.26 10.67 -8.02
N LYS A 178 -9.16 10.80 -8.78
CA LYS A 178 -8.67 9.76 -9.70
C LYS A 178 -7.41 9.11 -9.17
N GLY A 179 -7.35 7.78 -9.25
CA GLY A 179 -6.24 6.96 -8.81
C GLY A 179 -6.26 5.58 -9.47
N SER A 180 -5.48 4.67 -8.93
CA SER A 180 -5.47 3.26 -9.36
C SER A 180 -5.53 2.37 -8.12
N PRO A 181 -6.50 1.43 -8.04
CA PRO A 181 -6.50 0.43 -6.97
C PRO A 181 -5.27 -0.47 -7.04
N THR A 182 -4.90 -1.05 -5.92
CA THR A 182 -3.81 -2.03 -5.84
C THR A 182 -4.24 -3.22 -4.99
N PHE A 183 -4.29 -4.40 -5.58
CA PHE A 183 -4.46 -5.62 -4.81
C PHE A 183 -3.15 -6.01 -4.12
N ALA A 184 -3.19 -6.22 -2.81
CA ALA A 184 -2.02 -6.60 -2.01
C ALA A 184 -1.30 -7.87 -2.53
N GLY A 185 -2.05 -8.73 -3.26
CA GLY A 185 -1.50 -9.89 -3.94
C GLY A 185 -0.51 -9.54 -5.04
N ASP A 186 -0.87 -8.58 -5.86
CA ASP A 186 -0.07 -8.15 -7.00
C ASP A 186 1.15 -7.35 -6.53
N LEU A 187 0.97 -6.46 -5.56
CA LEU A 187 2.09 -5.75 -4.94
C LEU A 187 3.08 -6.73 -4.26
N ALA A 188 2.59 -7.76 -3.57
CA ALA A 188 3.45 -8.78 -2.97
C ALA A 188 4.23 -9.58 -4.03
N ASN A 189 3.60 -9.90 -5.18
CA ASN A 189 4.28 -10.52 -6.32
C ASN A 189 5.42 -9.64 -6.84
N VAL A 190 5.19 -8.34 -6.98
CA VAL A 190 6.19 -7.37 -7.41
C VAL A 190 7.35 -7.28 -6.40
N ILE A 191 7.05 -7.19 -5.10
CA ILE A 191 8.08 -7.16 -4.04
C ILE A 191 9.00 -8.38 -4.12
N VAL A 192 8.42 -9.58 -4.23
CA VAL A 192 9.22 -10.82 -4.27
C VAL A 192 9.99 -10.93 -5.58
N LYS A 193 9.42 -10.47 -6.71
CA LYS A 193 10.13 -10.43 -7.99
C LYS A 193 11.28 -9.40 -7.96
N MET A 194 11.08 -8.25 -7.32
CA MET A 194 12.12 -7.23 -7.12
C MET A 194 13.31 -7.79 -6.33
N MET A 195 13.05 -8.55 -5.26
CA MET A 195 14.11 -9.23 -4.49
C MET A 195 14.94 -10.22 -5.32
N GLN A 196 14.35 -10.82 -6.36
CA GLN A 196 14.97 -11.84 -7.19
C GLN A 196 15.56 -11.27 -8.49
N SER A 197 15.52 -9.96 -8.68
CA SER A 197 15.99 -9.28 -9.87
C SER A 197 17.29 -8.51 -9.61
N ASP A 198 17.99 -8.17 -10.68
CA ASP A 198 19.12 -7.23 -10.68
C ASP A 198 18.63 -5.79 -10.95
N ALA A 199 17.42 -5.44 -10.50
CA ALA A 199 16.86 -4.12 -10.71
C ALA A 199 17.75 -3.04 -10.08
N PRO A 200 17.96 -1.90 -10.75
CA PRO A 200 18.65 -0.77 -10.15
C PRO A 200 17.95 -0.30 -8.85
N TYR A 201 18.74 -0.01 -7.81
CA TYR A 201 18.19 0.56 -6.58
C TYR A 201 17.51 1.91 -6.85
N GLY A 202 16.53 2.27 -6.03
CA GLY A 202 15.83 3.53 -6.13
C GLY A 202 14.32 3.41 -5.91
N ILE A 203 13.58 4.41 -6.43
CA ILE A 203 12.14 4.54 -6.27
C ILE A 203 11.42 3.92 -7.46
N TYR A 204 10.31 3.22 -7.18
CA TYR A 204 9.43 2.58 -8.15
C TYR A 204 7.98 2.84 -7.80
N HIS A 205 7.11 2.82 -8.81
CA HIS A 205 5.66 2.89 -8.63
C HIS A 205 5.02 1.54 -8.95
N CYS A 206 4.07 1.11 -8.10
CA CYS A 206 3.34 -0.14 -8.31
C CYS A 206 1.87 0.01 -7.86
N THR A 207 0.97 0.01 -8.84
CA THR A 207 -0.48 -0.16 -8.67
C THR A 207 -0.97 -1.10 -9.76
N ASP A 208 -2.19 -1.61 -9.68
CA ASP A 208 -2.78 -2.31 -10.82
C ASP A 208 -3.04 -1.32 -11.96
N LEU A 209 -3.22 -1.81 -13.19
CA LEU A 209 -3.51 -0.97 -14.36
C LEU A 209 -4.94 -0.42 -14.24
N GLY A 210 -5.11 0.79 -14.73
CA GLY A 210 -6.37 1.55 -14.75
C GLY A 210 -6.21 2.94 -14.14
N GLU A 211 -7.03 3.86 -14.61
CA GLU A 211 -7.24 5.21 -14.07
C GLU A 211 -8.73 5.37 -13.82
N ILE A 212 -9.15 5.41 -12.58
CA ILE A 212 -10.55 5.38 -12.17
C ILE A 212 -10.80 6.31 -10.99
N THR A 213 -12.08 6.57 -10.72
CA THR A 213 -12.54 7.25 -9.51
C THR A 213 -12.95 6.22 -8.44
N TRP A 214 -13.12 6.67 -7.18
CA TRP A 214 -13.69 5.83 -6.13
C TRP A 214 -15.12 5.38 -6.45
N TRP A 215 -15.88 6.21 -7.18
CA TRP A 215 -17.22 5.86 -7.66
C TRP A 215 -17.18 4.73 -8.70
N ASP A 216 -16.25 4.78 -9.67
CA ASP A 216 -16.06 3.70 -10.63
C ASP A 216 -15.67 2.40 -9.93
N PHE A 217 -14.75 2.49 -8.94
CA PHE A 217 -14.33 1.33 -8.16
C PHE A 217 -15.52 0.72 -7.40
N THR A 218 -16.38 1.55 -6.78
CA THR A 218 -17.55 1.07 -6.04
C THR A 218 -18.58 0.40 -6.96
N ASN A 219 -18.81 0.93 -8.16
CA ASN A 219 -19.70 0.30 -9.11
C ASN A 219 -19.21 -1.08 -9.57
N GLU A 220 -17.91 -1.25 -9.80
CA GLU A 220 -17.35 -2.56 -10.13
C GLU A 220 -17.37 -3.52 -8.93
N ILE A 221 -17.09 -3.02 -7.71
CA ILE A 221 -17.26 -3.80 -6.47
C ILE A 221 -18.70 -4.30 -6.34
N LYS A 222 -19.70 -3.44 -6.60
CA LYS A 222 -21.11 -3.82 -6.60
C LYS A 222 -21.39 -4.92 -7.61
N LYS A 223 -20.98 -4.71 -8.86
CA LYS A 223 -21.21 -5.66 -9.95
C LYS A 223 -20.63 -7.04 -9.64
N GLN A 224 -19.33 -7.10 -9.39
CA GLN A 224 -18.66 -8.39 -9.11
C GLN A 224 -19.09 -8.96 -7.75
N GLY A 225 -19.39 -8.10 -6.77
CA GLY A 225 -19.90 -8.51 -5.46
C GLY A 225 -21.26 -9.20 -5.53
N ILE A 226 -22.16 -8.76 -6.41
CA ILE A 226 -23.44 -9.44 -6.72
C ILE A 226 -23.17 -10.81 -7.35
N GLU A 227 -22.30 -10.88 -8.35
CA GLU A 227 -21.91 -12.14 -9.00
C GLU A 227 -21.33 -13.17 -8.02
N CYS A 228 -20.60 -12.71 -7.02
CA CYS A 228 -20.01 -13.56 -5.97
C CYS A 228 -20.94 -13.84 -4.77
N GLY A 229 -22.12 -13.20 -4.72
CA GLY A 229 -23.06 -13.32 -3.59
C GLY A 229 -22.63 -12.57 -2.31
N TRP A 230 -21.70 -11.61 -2.42
CA TRP A 230 -21.26 -10.77 -1.30
C TRP A 230 -22.09 -9.50 -1.14
N VAL A 231 -22.63 -8.96 -2.24
CA VAL A 231 -23.60 -7.87 -2.23
C VAL A 231 -24.98 -8.47 -2.37
N SER A 232 -25.72 -8.48 -1.27
CA SER A 232 -27.09 -9.03 -1.19
C SER A 232 -28.16 -8.00 -1.60
N ASN A 233 -27.91 -6.70 -1.36
CA ASN A 233 -28.79 -5.62 -1.79
C ASN A 233 -28.35 -5.07 -3.15
N GLY A 234 -28.76 -5.76 -4.22
CA GLY A 234 -28.49 -5.35 -5.60
C GLY A 234 -29.13 -4.02 -6.01
N ASP A 235 -30.16 -3.57 -5.30
CA ASP A 235 -30.90 -2.33 -5.58
C ASP A 235 -30.24 -1.10 -4.93
N CYS A 236 -29.26 -1.27 -4.05
CA CYS A 236 -28.55 -0.16 -3.45
C CYS A 236 -27.97 0.80 -4.51
N ILE A 237 -28.32 2.08 -4.45
CA ILE A 237 -27.89 3.09 -5.41
C ILE A 237 -26.52 3.65 -5.04
N VAL A 238 -25.57 3.64 -5.96
CA VAL A 238 -24.25 4.24 -5.80
C VAL A 238 -24.27 5.65 -6.40
N ASN A 239 -24.51 6.66 -5.56
CA ASN A 239 -24.57 8.05 -5.98
C ASN A 239 -23.17 8.66 -6.05
N PRO A 240 -22.78 9.32 -7.16
CA PRO A 240 -21.56 10.11 -7.20
C PRO A 240 -21.71 11.36 -6.32
N CYS A 241 -20.60 11.81 -5.75
CA CYS A 241 -20.50 13.11 -5.07
C CYS A 241 -19.13 13.74 -5.30
N THR A 242 -19.00 15.02 -5.02
CA THR A 242 -17.70 15.71 -5.05
C THR A 242 -16.98 15.56 -3.72
N THR A 243 -15.68 15.86 -3.73
CA THR A 243 -14.87 15.93 -2.50
C THR A 243 -15.43 16.95 -1.50
N GLU A 244 -15.99 18.06 -1.99
CA GLU A 244 -16.60 19.10 -1.16
C GLU A 244 -17.89 18.62 -0.48
N GLU A 245 -18.67 17.74 -1.14
CA GLU A 245 -19.87 17.13 -0.58
C GLU A 245 -19.57 15.99 0.42
N TYR A 246 -18.32 15.55 0.47
CA TYR A 246 -17.85 14.50 1.40
C TYR A 246 -16.58 14.95 2.15
N PRO A 247 -16.68 15.97 3.00
CA PRO A 247 -15.52 16.54 3.67
C PRO A 247 -14.85 15.51 4.62
N THR A 248 -13.53 15.50 4.61
CA THR A 248 -12.70 14.62 5.45
C THR A 248 -11.61 15.46 6.13
N PRO A 249 -11.11 15.03 7.33
CA PRO A 249 -10.04 15.76 8.03
C PRO A 249 -8.79 15.96 7.18
N ALA A 250 -8.32 14.91 6.52
CA ALA A 250 -7.16 14.99 5.63
C ALA A 250 -7.58 15.43 4.21
N LYS A 251 -6.80 16.30 3.60
CA LYS A 251 -6.93 16.63 2.17
C LYS A 251 -6.47 15.42 1.34
N ARG A 252 -7.26 15.07 0.33
CA ARG A 252 -6.94 13.99 -0.61
C ARG A 252 -6.53 14.55 -1.96
N PRO A 253 -5.53 13.95 -2.65
CA PRO A 253 -5.16 14.36 -4.00
C PRO A 253 -6.32 14.12 -4.97
N ALA A 254 -6.62 15.11 -5.81
CA ALA A 254 -7.63 14.95 -6.86
C ALA A 254 -7.15 14.02 -7.98
N TYR A 255 -5.83 13.98 -8.22
CA TYR A 255 -5.21 13.08 -9.20
C TYR A 255 -3.97 12.42 -8.61
N SER A 256 -4.04 11.11 -8.39
CA SER A 256 -2.96 10.33 -7.77
C SER A 256 -2.51 9.11 -8.60
N VAL A 257 -2.82 9.11 -9.90
CA VAL A 257 -2.41 8.02 -10.79
C VAL A 257 -0.89 7.98 -10.90
N LEU A 258 -0.31 6.82 -10.59
CA LEU A 258 1.13 6.56 -10.72
C LEU A 258 1.46 5.92 -12.07
N SER A 259 2.54 6.34 -12.74
CA SER A 259 3.07 5.62 -13.91
C SER A 259 3.66 4.29 -13.46
N LYS A 260 3.37 3.24 -14.20
CA LYS A 260 3.87 1.87 -13.97
C LYS A 260 4.97 1.47 -14.95
N ASP A 261 5.34 2.36 -15.87
CA ASP A 261 6.23 2.04 -16.99
C ASP A 261 7.61 1.57 -16.52
N LYS A 262 8.19 2.27 -15.53
CA LYS A 262 9.50 1.94 -14.99
C LYS A 262 9.54 0.53 -14.42
N ILE A 263 8.60 0.18 -13.52
CA ILE A 263 8.61 -1.11 -12.85
C ILE A 263 8.31 -2.26 -13.82
N GLN A 264 7.36 -2.08 -14.75
CA GLN A 264 7.04 -3.07 -15.77
C GLN A 264 8.23 -3.35 -16.67
N LYS A 265 8.90 -2.29 -17.16
CA LYS A 265 10.11 -2.42 -17.98
C LYS A 265 11.26 -3.08 -17.22
N THR A 266 11.50 -2.64 -15.98
CA THR A 266 12.61 -3.15 -15.16
C THR A 266 12.45 -4.63 -14.83
N LEU A 267 11.24 -5.05 -14.50
CA LEU A 267 10.97 -6.44 -14.10
C LEU A 267 10.56 -7.35 -15.26
N GLY A 268 10.42 -6.81 -16.48
CA GLY A 268 9.96 -7.57 -17.65
C GLY A 268 8.61 -8.23 -17.39
N MET A 269 7.63 -7.47 -16.86
CA MET A 269 6.30 -7.98 -16.53
C MET A 269 5.22 -6.96 -16.84
N ASN A 270 4.00 -7.44 -17.11
CA ASN A 270 2.81 -6.62 -17.13
C ASN A 270 2.12 -6.70 -15.77
N LEU A 271 1.68 -5.57 -15.26
CA LEU A 271 0.78 -5.52 -14.11
C LEU A 271 -0.64 -5.86 -14.57
N PRO A 272 -1.45 -6.50 -13.71
CA PRO A 272 -2.83 -6.85 -14.06
C PRO A 272 -3.73 -5.61 -14.14
N ASP A 273 -4.86 -5.76 -14.84
CA ASP A 273 -5.96 -4.79 -14.78
C ASP A 273 -6.64 -4.86 -13.41
N TRP A 274 -7.00 -3.71 -12.85
CA TRP A 274 -7.61 -3.62 -11.52
C TRP A 274 -8.92 -4.41 -11.38
N LYS A 275 -9.69 -4.60 -12.46
CA LYS A 275 -10.92 -5.41 -12.42
C LYS A 275 -10.63 -6.88 -12.30
N GLU A 276 -9.57 -7.35 -12.96
CA GLU A 276 -9.10 -8.73 -12.85
C GLU A 276 -8.64 -9.02 -11.42
N SER A 277 -7.82 -8.13 -10.85
CA SER A 277 -7.34 -8.21 -9.48
C SER A 277 -8.47 -8.16 -8.45
N LEU A 278 -9.48 -7.31 -8.67
CA LEU A 278 -10.70 -7.28 -7.85
C LEU A 278 -11.44 -8.62 -7.91
N GLY A 279 -11.54 -9.20 -9.11
CA GLY A 279 -12.17 -10.50 -9.30
C GLY A 279 -11.44 -11.63 -8.57
N ILE A 280 -10.11 -11.64 -8.61
CA ILE A 280 -9.28 -12.58 -7.85
C ILE A 280 -9.52 -12.41 -6.34
N PHE A 281 -9.57 -11.17 -5.86
CA PHE A 281 -9.85 -10.87 -4.46
C PHE A 281 -11.21 -11.38 -4.01
N LEU A 282 -12.29 -11.09 -4.77
CA LEU A 282 -13.67 -11.44 -4.40
C LEU A 282 -13.98 -12.93 -4.50
N ARG A 283 -13.38 -13.65 -5.47
CA ARG A 283 -13.63 -15.10 -5.70
C ARG A 283 -12.75 -16.01 -4.86
N SER A 284 -11.81 -15.46 -4.10
CA SER A 284 -10.89 -16.24 -3.30
C SER A 284 -11.55 -16.85 -2.07
N GLU A 285 -11.15 -18.05 -1.70
CA GLU A 285 -11.48 -18.68 -0.41
C GLU A 285 -10.95 -17.87 0.80
N MET A 286 -9.94 -17.00 0.56
CA MET A 286 -9.38 -16.09 1.56
C MET A 286 -10.27 -14.88 1.83
N PHE A 287 -11.34 -14.67 1.06
CA PHE A 287 -12.28 -13.57 1.26
C PHE A 287 -12.93 -13.67 2.65
N ASN A 288 -12.71 -12.66 3.47
CA ASN A 288 -13.17 -12.69 4.85
C ASN A 288 -14.60 -12.17 4.98
N ARG A 289 -15.57 -13.10 5.09
CA ARG A 289 -16.99 -12.79 5.21
C ARG A 289 -17.35 -12.00 6.47
N GLU A 290 -16.57 -12.09 7.54
CA GLU A 290 -16.84 -11.33 8.78
C GLU A 290 -16.58 -9.83 8.60
N MET A 291 -15.75 -9.46 7.64
CA MET A 291 -15.45 -8.06 7.33
C MET A 291 -16.60 -7.30 6.66
N ILE A 292 -17.60 -8.02 6.14
CA ILE A 292 -18.77 -7.44 5.45
C ILE A 292 -20.08 -7.55 6.27
N ARG A 293 -20.03 -8.13 7.45
CA ARG A 293 -21.13 -8.20 8.44
C ARG A 293 -21.28 -6.93 9.28
#